data_9596c330014d44a9543d461088d840bc
#
_entry.id   9596c330014d44a9543d461088d840bc
#
_cell.length_a   1.000
_cell.length_b   1.000
_cell.length_c   1.000
_cell.angle_alpha   90.00
_cell.angle_beta   90.00
_cell.angle_gamma   90.00
#
_symmetry.space_group_name_H-M   'P 1'
#
loop_
_entity.id
_entity.type
_entity.pdbx_description
1 polymer ?
#
loop_
_entity_poly.entity_id
_entity_poly.type
_entity_poly.pdbx_seq_one_letter_code
_entity_poly.pdbx_strand_id
1 'polypeptide(L)'
;MSYQTVTFGKLNRKRNMNKRKFFRAALGYCLLLPLASCSEDEEIIVPPDPVSYTTLVYMAADNSMDSEVDYTISQLRQGARRSAGTAVVYVDREGETPRLFSITQQGGEVPLKSYAEENSANPETLARVISEAKELVPSDRFGLVLWSHSMGWLPGGYDSDLVPQGTRGNAVDGFPRTRYIGIDNHPGNDSSSGVMEIDALADALPDDVAEYIWFDVCLMGCIEGLYEMRNKADYLIASPTEVLAEADYDASGIPYAKVLPYLFGGVEDLEQACVAYYGHYNSMGHDILRSATIALVDAAELGGLFTATRNVLQGRLHDMEALDTSVLQAYHTDNVPNVFFDMGDIVHTVVEGRTDEFDAQLRRTVVYKAATPQFINKLSISQEHFSGLSMYVPLSRWKGNCEYSYYFNNLEWSGIYE
;
A
#
# COMPACT_ATOMS: atom_id res chain seq x y z
N MET A 1 -12.07 25.19 -24.32
CA MET A 1 -11.71 25.78 -23.02
C MET A 1 -10.28 25.34 -22.75
N SER A 2 -9.36 26.29 -22.64
CA SER A 2 -7.92 26.07 -22.65
C SER A 2 -7.43 25.61 -21.27
N TYR A 3 -6.79 24.46 -21.22
CA TYR A 3 -6.06 24.02 -20.04
C TYR A 3 -4.80 24.89 -19.88
N GLN A 4 -4.72 25.62 -18.78
CA GLN A 4 -3.48 26.28 -18.38
C GLN A 4 -2.60 25.25 -17.68
N THR A 5 -1.50 24.89 -18.32
CA THR A 5 -0.43 24.09 -17.75
C THR A 5 0.33 24.96 -16.73
N VAL A 6 0.23 24.61 -15.45
CA VAL A 6 1.03 25.24 -14.40
C VAL A 6 2.39 24.53 -14.39
N THR A 7 3.40 25.19 -14.92
CA THR A 7 4.80 24.73 -14.86
C THR A 7 5.37 25.03 -13.49
N PHE A 8 5.61 23.99 -12.71
CA PHE A 8 6.33 24.08 -11.42
C PHE A 8 7.83 24.21 -11.65
N GLY A 9 8.41 25.23 -11.01
CA GLY A 9 9.83 25.48 -11.05
C GLY A 9 10.64 24.35 -10.37
N LYS A 10 11.71 23.92 -11.06
CA LYS A 10 12.64 22.91 -10.58
C LYS A 10 13.32 23.35 -9.27
N LEU A 11 12.97 22.74 -8.17
CA LEU A 11 13.78 22.77 -6.94
C LEU A 11 14.87 21.69 -7.05
N ASN A 12 16.09 22.13 -7.39
CA ASN A 12 17.27 21.27 -7.36
C ASN A 12 17.65 20.96 -5.89
N ARG A 13 17.19 19.86 -5.34
CA ARG A 13 17.70 19.32 -4.07
C ARG A 13 19.04 18.63 -4.36
N LYS A 14 20.15 19.28 -4.00
CA LYS A 14 21.46 18.62 -3.94
C LYS A 14 21.48 17.64 -2.76
N ARG A 15 21.29 16.37 -3.02
CA ARG A 15 21.59 15.30 -2.05
C ARG A 15 23.10 15.28 -1.79
N ASN A 16 23.51 15.42 -0.54
CA ASN A 16 24.90 15.21 -0.10
C ASN A 16 25.21 13.71 -0.14
N MET A 17 25.84 13.27 -1.23
CA MET A 17 26.35 11.90 -1.32
C MET A 17 27.59 11.75 -0.43
N ASN A 18 27.47 11.03 0.67
CA ASN A 18 28.61 10.59 1.47
C ASN A 18 29.41 9.56 0.67
N LYS A 19 30.60 9.98 0.21
CA LYS A 19 31.56 9.10 -0.49
C LYS A 19 32.09 8.04 0.49
N ARG A 20 31.62 6.81 0.38
CA ARG A 20 32.28 5.65 0.99
C ARG A 20 33.59 5.36 0.23
N LYS A 21 34.71 5.44 0.98
CA LYS A 21 36.07 5.16 0.45
C LYS A 21 36.22 3.65 0.21
N PHE A 22 36.49 3.30 -1.05
CA PHE A 22 36.96 1.96 -1.41
C PHE A 22 38.39 1.76 -0.93
N PHE A 23 38.64 0.79 -0.07
CA PHE A 23 39.95 0.25 0.25
C PHE A 23 40.30 -0.83 -0.77
N ARG A 24 41.33 -0.58 -1.60
CA ARG A 24 41.99 -1.61 -2.43
C ARG A 24 43.01 -2.30 -1.53
N ALA A 25 42.85 -3.60 -1.27
CA ALA A 25 43.89 -4.45 -0.69
C ALA A 25 44.61 -5.21 -1.81
N ALA A 26 45.94 -5.16 -1.79
CA ALA A 26 46.82 -5.78 -2.77
C ALA A 26 46.93 -7.29 -2.55
N LEU A 27 46.92 -8.04 -3.65
CA LEU A 27 47.17 -9.49 -3.68
C LEU A 27 48.62 -9.82 -3.37
N GLY A 28 48.83 -10.64 -2.33
CA GLY A 28 50.05 -11.38 -2.12
C GLY A 28 49.86 -12.84 -2.56
N TYR A 29 50.66 -13.30 -3.54
CA TYR A 29 50.70 -14.68 -3.98
C TYR A 29 51.42 -15.54 -2.92
N CYS A 30 50.80 -16.58 -2.39
CA CYS A 30 51.46 -17.70 -1.72
C CYS A 30 51.00 -19.02 -2.38
N LEU A 31 51.96 -19.67 -3.04
CA LEU A 31 51.84 -21.07 -3.53
C LEU A 31 51.82 -22.03 -2.30
N LEU A 32 50.80 -22.88 -2.19
CA LEU A 32 50.86 -24.10 -1.40
C LEU A 32 50.13 -25.26 -2.08
N LEU A 33 50.76 -26.40 -2.03
CA LEU A 33 50.48 -27.68 -2.67
C LEU A 33 49.15 -28.33 -2.19
N PRO A 34 48.53 -29.25 -2.98
CA PRO A 34 47.23 -29.81 -2.69
C PRO A 34 47.28 -30.95 -1.70
N LEU A 35 46.54 -30.85 -0.62
CA LEU A 35 46.09 -32.01 0.14
C LEU A 35 44.68 -32.34 -0.33
N ALA A 36 44.50 -33.49 -0.98
CA ALA A 36 43.21 -34.02 -1.35
C ALA A 36 42.40 -34.33 -0.06
N SER A 37 41.38 -33.53 0.20
CA SER A 37 40.31 -33.84 1.13
C SER A 37 39.02 -33.85 0.32
N CYS A 38 38.29 -34.95 0.33
CA CYS A 38 36.93 -35.03 -0.13
C CYS A 38 36.08 -34.09 0.75
N SER A 39 35.69 -32.95 0.24
CA SER A 39 34.62 -32.14 0.76
C SER A 39 33.48 -32.18 -0.25
N GLU A 40 32.29 -32.44 0.22
CA GLU A 40 31.05 -32.24 -0.50
C GLU A 40 31.12 -30.90 -1.22
N ASP A 41 30.85 -30.91 -2.52
CA ASP A 41 30.79 -29.72 -3.33
C ASP A 41 29.63 -28.85 -2.80
N GLU A 42 29.93 -27.92 -1.89
CA GLU A 42 29.05 -26.76 -1.70
C GLU A 42 29.06 -26.01 -3.04
N GLU A 43 27.97 -26.11 -3.80
CA GLU A 43 27.73 -25.23 -4.92
C GLU A 43 27.87 -23.79 -4.40
N ILE A 44 28.93 -23.11 -4.79
CA ILE A 44 29.08 -21.69 -4.54
C ILE A 44 27.98 -21.03 -5.40
N ILE A 45 26.85 -20.72 -4.79
CA ILE A 45 25.79 -19.94 -5.41
C ILE A 45 26.40 -18.55 -5.64
N VAL A 46 26.86 -18.30 -6.84
CA VAL A 46 27.28 -16.94 -7.27
C VAL A 46 26.00 -16.12 -7.36
N PRO A 47 25.86 -15.05 -6.54
CA PRO A 47 24.70 -14.18 -6.66
C PRO A 47 24.54 -13.71 -8.10
N PRO A 48 23.31 -13.63 -8.64
CA PRO A 48 23.11 -13.09 -9.98
C PRO A 48 23.64 -11.65 -10.06
N ASP A 49 24.02 -11.22 -11.26
CA ASP A 49 24.40 -9.82 -11.47
C ASP A 49 23.26 -8.90 -11.05
N PRO A 50 23.54 -7.83 -10.29
CA PRO A 50 22.51 -6.91 -9.83
C PRO A 50 21.72 -6.32 -11.00
N VAL A 51 20.38 -6.31 -10.88
CA VAL A 51 19.51 -5.58 -11.81
C VAL A 51 19.35 -4.13 -11.34
N SER A 52 18.99 -3.23 -12.24
CA SER A 52 18.88 -1.81 -11.89
C SER A 52 17.75 -1.51 -10.89
N TYR A 53 16.66 -2.25 -10.99
CA TYR A 53 15.47 -2.07 -10.16
C TYR A 53 14.66 -3.37 -10.01
N THR A 54 14.27 -3.70 -8.79
CA THR A 54 13.36 -4.81 -8.48
C THR A 54 12.10 -4.28 -7.85
N THR A 55 10.93 -4.75 -8.31
CA THR A 55 9.65 -4.54 -7.63
C THR A 55 9.13 -5.89 -7.15
N LEU A 56 8.94 -6.03 -5.84
CA LEU A 56 8.27 -7.18 -5.24
C LEU A 56 6.76 -6.93 -5.19
N VAL A 57 6.00 -7.84 -5.75
CA VAL A 57 4.54 -7.93 -5.56
C VAL A 57 4.29 -9.04 -4.56
N TYR A 58 3.89 -8.70 -3.34
CA TYR A 58 3.59 -9.62 -2.27
C TYR A 58 2.07 -9.90 -2.26
N MET A 59 1.69 -11.12 -2.63
CA MET A 59 0.29 -11.53 -2.77
C MET A 59 -0.08 -12.49 -1.62
N ALA A 60 -0.71 -11.95 -0.56
CA ALA A 60 -1.36 -12.74 0.47
C ALA A 60 -2.76 -13.10 -0.02
N ALA A 61 -2.88 -14.22 -0.72
CA ALA A 61 -4.04 -14.63 -1.49
C ALA A 61 -4.74 -15.88 -0.97
N ASP A 62 -4.30 -16.47 0.16
CA ASP A 62 -5.01 -17.58 0.81
C ASP A 62 -6.31 -17.06 1.48
N ASN A 63 -7.20 -16.58 0.63
CA ASN A 63 -8.49 -15.98 0.99
C ASN A 63 -9.38 -15.88 -0.27
N SER A 64 -10.49 -15.14 -0.20
CA SER A 64 -11.42 -14.99 -1.34
C SER A 64 -10.80 -14.27 -2.56
N MET A 65 -9.61 -13.64 -2.44
CA MET A 65 -8.87 -13.06 -3.57
C MET A 65 -8.13 -14.12 -4.40
N ASP A 66 -8.13 -15.39 -4.01
CA ASP A 66 -7.50 -16.47 -4.78
C ASP A 66 -7.95 -16.49 -6.25
N SER A 67 -9.23 -16.21 -6.49
CA SER A 67 -9.80 -16.12 -7.85
C SER A 67 -9.16 -15.05 -8.74
N GLU A 68 -8.55 -14.00 -8.15
CA GLU A 68 -7.95 -12.88 -8.86
C GLU A 68 -6.46 -13.11 -9.21
N VAL A 69 -5.83 -14.14 -8.61
CA VAL A 69 -4.38 -14.39 -8.71
C VAL A 69 -3.94 -14.63 -10.15
N ASP A 70 -4.60 -15.52 -10.87
CA ASP A 70 -4.19 -15.88 -12.24
C ASP A 70 -4.32 -14.69 -13.20
N TYR A 71 -5.36 -13.89 -13.04
CA TYR A 71 -5.52 -12.65 -13.79
C TYR A 71 -4.38 -11.69 -13.47
N THR A 72 -4.09 -11.42 -12.20
CA THR A 72 -3.03 -10.51 -11.75
C THR A 72 -1.66 -10.94 -12.27
N ILE A 73 -1.29 -12.22 -12.16
CA ILE A 73 -0.04 -12.76 -12.71
C ILE A 73 0.01 -12.60 -14.24
N SER A 74 -1.11 -12.81 -14.93
CA SER A 74 -1.19 -12.58 -16.38
C SER A 74 -0.92 -11.11 -16.75
N GLN A 75 -1.47 -10.17 -16.00
CA GLN A 75 -1.22 -8.73 -16.17
C GLN A 75 0.24 -8.36 -15.88
N LEU A 76 0.85 -8.92 -14.83
CA LEU A 76 2.26 -8.75 -14.51
C LEU A 76 3.17 -9.23 -15.64
N ARG A 77 2.90 -10.41 -16.21
CA ARG A 77 3.63 -10.94 -17.37
C ARG A 77 3.54 -10.03 -18.61
N GLN A 78 2.39 -9.42 -18.83
CA GLN A 78 2.20 -8.48 -19.93
C GLN A 78 2.97 -7.17 -19.69
N GLY A 79 2.91 -6.64 -18.46
CA GLY A 79 3.64 -5.44 -18.05
C GLY A 79 5.16 -5.63 -18.12
N ALA A 80 5.67 -6.77 -17.66
CA ALA A 80 7.10 -7.09 -17.63
C ALA A 80 7.76 -7.00 -19.01
N ARG A 81 7.04 -7.32 -20.08
CA ARG A 81 7.54 -7.22 -21.47
C ARG A 81 7.93 -5.80 -21.89
N ARG A 82 7.48 -4.80 -21.16
CA ARG A 82 7.75 -3.38 -21.47
C ARG A 82 8.47 -2.66 -20.32
N SER A 83 8.85 -3.41 -19.29
CA SER A 83 9.46 -2.88 -18.08
C SER A 83 10.98 -2.87 -18.18
N ALA A 84 11.62 -1.86 -17.60
CA ALA A 84 13.07 -1.74 -17.53
C ALA A 84 13.70 -2.51 -16.36
N GLY A 85 12.91 -2.85 -15.34
CA GLY A 85 13.34 -3.60 -14.15
C GLY A 85 12.76 -5.01 -14.09
N THR A 86 12.95 -5.66 -12.94
CA THR A 86 12.52 -7.03 -12.70
C THR A 86 11.34 -7.06 -11.72
N ALA A 87 10.24 -7.67 -12.13
CA ALA A 87 9.13 -7.99 -11.22
C ALA A 87 9.43 -9.33 -10.53
N VAL A 88 9.36 -9.32 -9.20
CA VAL A 88 9.42 -10.51 -8.35
C VAL A 88 8.06 -10.68 -7.69
N VAL A 89 7.55 -11.88 -7.61
CA VAL A 89 6.23 -12.17 -7.08
C VAL A 89 6.37 -13.21 -5.98
N TYR A 90 5.92 -12.89 -4.79
CA TYR A 90 5.54 -13.85 -3.77
C TYR A 90 4.04 -14.07 -3.87
N VAL A 91 3.61 -15.31 -3.86
CA VAL A 91 2.18 -15.66 -3.85
C VAL A 91 1.95 -16.83 -2.91
N ASP A 92 1.02 -16.63 -2.02
CA ASP A 92 0.41 -17.63 -1.17
C ASP A 92 -1.07 -17.70 -1.49
N ARG A 93 -1.58 -18.89 -1.85
CA ARG A 93 -2.96 -19.08 -2.32
C ARG A 93 -3.56 -20.37 -1.79
N GLU A 94 -4.88 -20.42 -1.72
CA GLU A 94 -5.61 -21.55 -1.16
C GLU A 94 -5.21 -22.88 -1.81
N GLY A 95 -4.71 -23.82 -0.99
CA GLY A 95 -4.39 -25.18 -1.40
C GLY A 95 -3.14 -25.34 -2.25
N GLU A 96 -2.32 -24.31 -2.41
CA GLU A 96 -1.02 -24.36 -3.07
C GLU A 96 0.11 -24.01 -2.09
N THR A 97 1.30 -24.51 -2.36
CA THR A 97 2.50 -24.15 -1.61
C THR A 97 2.94 -22.72 -1.94
N PRO A 98 3.17 -21.85 -0.95
CA PRO A 98 3.64 -20.49 -1.19
C PRO A 98 4.96 -20.47 -1.98
N ARG A 99 5.10 -19.56 -2.93
CA ARG A 99 6.24 -19.50 -3.83
C ARG A 99 6.69 -18.08 -4.17
N LEU A 100 8.00 -17.95 -4.37
CA LEU A 100 8.67 -16.74 -4.87
C LEU A 100 9.23 -17.03 -6.26
N PHE A 101 8.98 -16.13 -7.22
CA PHE A 101 9.51 -16.24 -8.58
C PHE A 101 9.72 -14.85 -9.20
N SER A 102 10.59 -14.74 -10.19
CA SER A 102 10.73 -13.54 -10.99
C SER A 102 10.04 -13.71 -12.36
N ILE A 103 9.64 -12.59 -12.95
CA ILE A 103 9.04 -12.55 -14.28
C ILE A 103 10.05 -11.95 -15.24
N THR A 104 10.40 -12.72 -16.27
CA THR A 104 11.33 -12.27 -17.32
C THR A 104 10.67 -11.23 -18.24
N GLN A 105 11.49 -10.46 -18.97
CA GLN A 105 10.98 -9.54 -20.00
C GLN A 105 10.23 -10.23 -21.14
N GLN A 106 10.35 -11.55 -21.30
CA GLN A 106 9.54 -12.34 -22.23
C GLN A 106 8.20 -12.79 -21.62
N GLY A 107 7.97 -12.49 -20.33
CA GLY A 107 6.76 -12.87 -19.58
C GLY A 107 6.80 -14.32 -19.07
N GLY A 108 7.96 -14.97 -19.05
CA GLY A 108 8.17 -16.28 -18.43
C GLY A 108 8.42 -16.15 -16.93
N GLU A 109 8.09 -17.18 -16.15
CA GLU A 109 8.45 -17.28 -14.74
C GLU A 109 9.80 -17.97 -14.55
N VAL A 110 10.61 -17.48 -13.62
CA VAL A 110 11.82 -18.12 -13.12
C VAL A 110 11.61 -18.41 -11.63
N PRO A 111 11.45 -19.67 -11.23
CA PRO A 111 11.30 -20.00 -9.81
C PRO A 111 12.55 -19.56 -9.01
N LEU A 112 12.33 -18.94 -7.87
CA LEU A 112 13.38 -18.50 -6.95
C LEU A 112 13.37 -19.33 -5.66
N LYS A 113 12.18 -19.50 -5.06
CA LYS A 113 12.03 -20.24 -3.81
C LYS A 113 10.62 -20.79 -3.65
N SER A 114 10.48 -21.93 -2.96
CA SER A 114 9.22 -22.49 -2.47
C SER A 114 9.28 -22.56 -0.94
N TYR A 115 8.15 -22.38 -0.29
CA TYR A 115 8.03 -22.36 1.16
C TYR A 115 7.17 -23.52 1.63
N ALA A 116 7.26 -23.89 2.92
CA ALA A 116 6.20 -24.64 3.56
C ALA A 116 4.99 -23.72 3.73
N GLU A 117 3.82 -24.32 3.97
CA GLU A 117 2.62 -23.56 4.35
C GLU A 117 2.91 -22.66 5.52
N GLU A 118 2.63 -21.36 5.37
CA GLU A 118 2.95 -20.34 6.36
C GLU A 118 1.90 -19.21 6.32
N ASN A 119 1.82 -18.41 7.38
CA ASN A 119 0.91 -17.27 7.43
C ASN A 119 1.44 -16.09 6.61
N SER A 120 0.89 -15.88 5.42
CA SER A 120 1.24 -14.74 4.56
C SER A 120 0.69 -13.40 5.07
N ALA A 121 -0.24 -13.42 6.02
CA ALA A 121 -0.72 -12.23 6.72
C ALA A 121 0.03 -11.97 8.05
N ASN A 122 1.24 -12.51 8.19
CA ASN A 122 2.14 -12.26 9.31
C ASN A 122 3.23 -11.24 8.91
N PRO A 123 3.41 -10.13 9.66
CA PRO A 123 4.41 -9.10 9.36
C PRO A 123 5.85 -9.63 9.25
N GLU A 124 6.22 -10.60 10.08
CA GLU A 124 7.55 -11.22 10.06
C GLU A 124 7.76 -12.07 8.80
N THR A 125 6.71 -12.75 8.31
CA THR A 125 6.73 -13.47 7.03
C THR A 125 7.01 -12.49 5.89
N LEU A 126 6.28 -11.36 5.83
CA LEU A 126 6.52 -10.32 4.83
C LEU A 126 7.94 -9.76 4.91
N ALA A 127 8.41 -9.39 6.11
CA ALA A 127 9.77 -8.84 6.29
C ALA A 127 10.85 -9.82 5.82
N ARG A 128 10.69 -11.11 6.14
CA ARG A 128 11.57 -12.18 5.67
C ARG A 128 11.54 -12.33 4.16
N VAL A 129 10.36 -12.38 3.55
CA VAL A 129 10.22 -12.52 2.09
C VAL A 129 10.84 -11.33 1.36
N ILE A 130 10.69 -10.10 1.88
CA ILE A 130 11.37 -8.92 1.33
C ILE A 130 12.90 -9.10 1.37
N SER A 131 13.44 -9.55 2.51
CA SER A 131 14.89 -9.79 2.65
C SER A 131 15.38 -10.83 1.64
N GLU A 132 14.66 -11.94 1.51
CA GLU A 132 14.97 -13.02 0.58
C GLU A 132 14.85 -12.59 -0.88
N ALA A 133 13.84 -11.80 -1.24
CA ALA A 133 13.71 -11.25 -2.58
C ALA A 133 14.89 -10.33 -2.95
N LYS A 134 15.35 -9.49 -2.01
CA LYS A 134 16.56 -8.64 -2.19
C LYS A 134 17.85 -9.44 -2.30
N GLU A 135 17.94 -10.58 -1.61
CA GLU A 135 19.10 -11.48 -1.69
C GLU A 135 19.12 -12.27 -2.99
N LEU A 136 17.97 -12.83 -3.41
CA LEU A 136 17.85 -13.67 -4.59
C LEU A 136 17.85 -12.88 -5.91
N VAL A 137 17.38 -11.62 -5.87
CA VAL A 137 17.38 -10.70 -7.03
C VAL A 137 17.96 -9.35 -6.59
N PRO A 138 19.28 -9.28 -6.38
CA PRO A 138 19.94 -8.04 -5.96
C PRO A 138 19.67 -6.89 -6.92
N SER A 139 19.37 -5.72 -6.39
CA SER A 139 19.11 -4.52 -7.18
C SER A 139 19.61 -3.26 -6.48
N ASP A 140 19.89 -2.20 -7.26
CA ASP A 140 20.27 -0.90 -6.72
C ASP A 140 19.06 -0.18 -6.10
N ARG A 141 17.85 -0.49 -6.58
CA ARG A 141 16.59 0.15 -6.21
C ARG A 141 15.51 -0.90 -6.01
N PHE A 142 14.61 -0.67 -5.06
CA PHE A 142 13.58 -1.63 -4.69
C PHE A 142 12.23 -0.96 -4.46
N GLY A 143 11.18 -1.51 -5.06
CA GLY A 143 9.78 -1.15 -4.85
C GLY A 143 9.00 -2.31 -4.24
N LEU A 144 7.93 -2.01 -3.53
CA LEU A 144 7.05 -2.98 -2.90
C LEU A 144 5.60 -2.72 -3.30
N VAL A 145 4.88 -3.77 -3.66
CA VAL A 145 3.42 -3.78 -3.80
C VAL A 145 2.86 -4.79 -2.82
N LEU A 146 1.92 -4.37 -1.99
CA LEU A 146 1.17 -5.24 -1.07
C LEU A 146 -0.20 -5.49 -1.67
N TRP A 147 -0.47 -6.75 -2.01
CA TRP A 147 -1.69 -7.18 -2.68
C TRP A 147 -2.46 -8.16 -1.81
N SER A 148 -3.62 -7.78 -1.34
CA SER A 148 -4.56 -8.61 -0.56
C SER A 148 -5.86 -7.84 -0.31
N HIS A 149 -6.64 -8.30 0.65
CA HIS A 149 -7.70 -7.51 1.27
C HIS A 149 -7.16 -6.48 2.27
N SER A 150 -7.95 -5.41 2.53
CA SER A 150 -7.68 -4.46 3.62
C SER A 150 -8.94 -3.70 4.04
N MET A 151 -8.94 -3.23 5.29
CA MET A 151 -9.84 -2.22 5.84
C MET A 151 -9.05 -1.00 6.39
N GLY A 152 -7.97 -0.65 5.69
CA GLY A 152 -7.13 0.47 6.10
C GLY A 152 -6.49 0.24 7.47
N TRP A 153 -6.66 1.19 8.37
CA TRP A 153 -6.10 1.16 9.72
C TRP A 153 -6.95 0.41 10.75
N LEU A 154 -8.15 -0.08 10.38
CA LEU A 154 -9.07 -0.68 11.33
C LEU A 154 -8.54 -2.00 11.91
N PRO A 155 -8.68 -2.20 13.24
CA PRO A 155 -8.15 -3.38 13.91
C PRO A 155 -8.93 -4.64 13.60
N GLY A 156 -8.29 -5.78 13.81
CA GLY A 156 -8.93 -7.08 13.82
C GLY A 156 -10.11 -7.14 14.78
N GLY A 157 -11.24 -7.68 14.30
CA GLY A 157 -12.47 -7.77 15.11
C GLY A 157 -13.44 -6.61 14.98
N TYR A 158 -13.10 -5.53 14.27
CA TYR A 158 -13.97 -4.37 14.06
C TYR A 158 -15.44 -4.74 13.70
N ASP A 159 -15.64 -5.71 12.82
CA ASP A 159 -16.98 -6.17 12.40
C ASP A 159 -17.75 -6.99 13.45
N SER A 160 -17.07 -7.63 14.41
CA SER A 160 -17.75 -8.46 15.39
C SER A 160 -18.62 -7.64 16.34
N ASP A 161 -18.24 -6.37 16.56
CA ASP A 161 -18.87 -5.48 17.53
C ASP A 161 -20.00 -4.63 16.92
N LEU A 162 -19.97 -4.39 15.60
CA LEU A 162 -20.87 -3.45 14.92
C LEU A 162 -22.08 -4.10 14.22
N VAL A 163 -22.04 -5.41 13.92
CA VAL A 163 -23.17 -6.11 13.31
C VAL A 163 -24.03 -6.77 14.38
N PRO A 164 -25.26 -6.29 14.65
CA PRO A 164 -26.17 -6.96 15.58
C PRO A 164 -26.32 -8.44 15.20
N GLN A 165 -26.16 -9.34 16.16
CA GLN A 165 -26.38 -10.76 15.96
C GLN A 165 -27.83 -10.96 15.46
N GLY A 166 -27.97 -11.35 14.19
CA GLY A 166 -29.25 -11.56 13.53
C GLY A 166 -29.44 -10.81 12.20
N THR A 167 -28.60 -9.81 11.90
CA THR A 167 -28.62 -9.11 10.61
C THR A 167 -27.53 -9.62 9.65
N ARG A 168 -27.05 -10.85 9.83
CA ARG A 168 -26.20 -11.54 8.83
C ARG A 168 -27.02 -11.86 7.59
N GLY A 169 -27.61 -10.83 7.01
CA GLY A 169 -28.20 -10.85 5.68
C GLY A 169 -27.10 -10.94 4.65
N ASN A 170 -27.35 -11.76 3.67
CA ASN A 170 -26.52 -12.03 2.51
C ASN A 170 -25.63 -10.85 2.13
N ALA A 171 -24.32 -11.11 2.00
CA ALA A 171 -23.41 -10.20 1.33
C ALA A 171 -24.11 -9.67 0.07
N VAL A 172 -24.02 -8.37 -0.20
CA VAL A 172 -24.30 -7.88 -1.55
C VAL A 172 -23.24 -8.54 -2.39
N ASP A 173 -23.68 -9.41 -3.33
CA ASP A 173 -22.81 -10.20 -4.18
C ASP A 173 -21.70 -9.27 -4.76
N GLY A 174 -20.45 -9.62 -4.58
CA GLY A 174 -19.31 -9.03 -5.26
C GLY A 174 -18.27 -8.31 -4.39
N PHE A 175 -18.48 -8.08 -3.08
CA PHE A 175 -17.45 -7.46 -2.24
C PHE A 175 -17.11 -8.33 -1.03
N PRO A 176 -15.85 -8.77 -0.89
CA PRO A 176 -15.40 -9.53 0.26
C PRO A 176 -15.47 -8.66 1.53
N ARG A 177 -15.90 -9.26 2.62
CA ARG A 177 -15.85 -8.64 3.95
C ARG A 177 -14.44 -8.74 4.46
N THR A 178 -13.66 -7.69 4.29
CA THR A 178 -12.26 -7.65 4.64
C THR A 178 -11.95 -6.72 5.77
N ARG A 179 -10.93 -7.06 6.52
CA ARG A 179 -10.47 -6.37 7.73
C ARG A 179 -8.95 -6.49 7.73
N TYR A 180 -8.19 -5.38 7.89
CA TYR A 180 -6.72 -5.36 7.99
C TYR A 180 -5.96 -5.38 6.65
N ILE A 181 -4.63 -5.36 6.70
CA ILE A 181 -3.74 -5.54 5.55
C ILE A 181 -3.35 -7.01 5.47
N GLY A 182 -3.96 -7.73 4.53
CA GLY A 182 -3.72 -9.16 4.37
C GLY A 182 -4.66 -10.04 5.21
N ILE A 183 -5.12 -11.12 4.60
CA ILE A 183 -5.85 -12.21 5.25
C ILE A 183 -5.21 -13.50 4.78
N ASP A 184 -5.05 -14.43 5.73
CA ASP A 184 -4.67 -15.79 5.49
C ASP A 184 -5.63 -16.71 6.25
N ASN A 185 -6.37 -17.56 5.50
CA ASN A 185 -7.35 -18.47 6.07
C ASN A 185 -6.74 -19.78 6.56
N HIS A 186 -5.55 -20.12 6.10
CA HIS A 186 -4.85 -21.37 6.40
C HIS A 186 -3.39 -21.13 6.82
N PRO A 187 -3.16 -20.41 7.92
CA PRO A 187 -1.83 -19.92 8.32
C PRO A 187 -0.84 -21.03 8.72
N GLY A 188 -1.03 -22.24 8.25
CA GLY A 188 -0.16 -23.38 8.53
C GLY A 188 -0.12 -23.73 10.01
N ASN A 189 1.10 -23.74 10.58
CA ASN A 189 1.32 -23.98 12.01
C ASN A 189 1.42 -22.69 12.85
N ASP A 190 1.21 -21.53 12.24
CA ASP A 190 1.21 -20.26 12.93
C ASP A 190 -0.06 -20.13 13.78
N SER A 191 0.12 -19.83 15.06
CA SER A 191 -1.00 -19.59 15.99
C SER A 191 -1.40 -18.11 16.07
N SER A 192 -0.75 -17.23 15.29
CA SER A 192 -1.15 -15.83 15.17
C SER A 192 -2.49 -15.72 14.43
N SER A 193 -3.16 -14.59 14.60
CA SER A 193 -4.33 -14.28 13.78
C SER A 193 -3.89 -14.22 12.31
N GLY A 194 -4.64 -14.82 11.39
CA GLY A 194 -4.38 -14.74 9.94
C GLY A 194 -4.64 -13.34 9.39
N VAL A 195 -4.13 -12.29 10.05
CA VAL A 195 -4.37 -10.86 9.74
C VAL A 195 -3.22 -10.00 10.25
N MET A 196 -2.90 -8.95 9.50
CA MET A 196 -1.79 -8.05 9.74
C MET A 196 -2.30 -6.66 10.14
N GLU A 197 -2.04 -6.24 11.39
CA GLU A 197 -2.34 -4.89 11.86
C GLU A 197 -1.31 -3.90 11.31
N ILE A 198 -1.73 -2.65 11.08
CA ILE A 198 -0.85 -1.65 10.44
C ILE A 198 0.34 -1.23 11.32
N ASP A 199 0.15 -1.13 12.63
CA ASP A 199 1.20 -0.83 13.59
C ASP A 199 2.21 -1.99 13.66
N ALA A 200 1.75 -3.24 13.70
CA ALA A 200 2.61 -4.42 13.67
C ALA A 200 3.38 -4.53 12.34
N LEU A 201 2.75 -4.18 11.21
CA LEU A 201 3.42 -4.12 9.92
C LEU A 201 4.52 -3.05 9.92
N ALA A 202 4.22 -1.86 10.43
CA ALA A 202 5.21 -0.79 10.53
C ALA A 202 6.40 -1.18 11.42
N ASP A 203 6.13 -1.85 12.55
CA ASP A 203 7.19 -2.31 13.47
C ASP A 203 8.08 -3.41 12.87
N ALA A 204 7.52 -4.32 12.08
CA ALA A 204 8.26 -5.43 11.47
C ALA A 204 9.14 -5.01 10.30
N LEU A 205 8.77 -3.95 9.58
CA LEU A 205 9.54 -3.49 8.42
C LEU A 205 10.67 -2.54 8.85
N PRO A 206 11.89 -2.71 8.31
CA PRO A 206 12.97 -1.73 8.52
C PRO A 206 12.62 -0.40 7.85
N ASP A 207 13.15 0.69 8.38
CA ASP A 207 13.06 2.00 7.74
C ASP A 207 13.75 1.96 6.37
N ASP A 208 13.25 2.78 5.42
CA ASP A 208 13.73 2.87 4.04
C ASP A 208 13.79 1.47 3.34
N VAL A 209 12.81 0.61 3.64
CA VAL A 209 12.76 -0.76 3.08
C VAL A 209 12.55 -0.76 1.57
N ALA A 210 11.90 0.27 1.03
CA ALA A 210 11.64 0.43 -0.39
C ALA A 210 11.68 1.90 -0.80
N GLU A 211 11.79 2.22 -2.10
CA GLU A 211 11.61 3.59 -2.60
C GLU A 211 10.13 3.97 -2.67
N TYR A 212 9.27 2.99 -2.93
CA TYR A 212 7.83 3.18 -2.79
C TYR A 212 7.17 1.91 -2.24
N ILE A 213 6.02 2.11 -1.58
CA ILE A 213 5.08 1.05 -1.24
C ILE A 213 3.75 1.40 -1.89
N TRP A 214 3.26 0.52 -2.78
CA TRP A 214 1.91 0.62 -3.33
C TRP A 214 1.00 -0.38 -2.63
N PHE A 215 -0.02 0.12 -1.99
CA PHE A 215 -1.06 -0.68 -1.36
C PHE A 215 -2.14 -1.01 -2.40
N ASP A 216 -2.03 -2.18 -3.05
CA ASP A 216 -3.05 -2.74 -3.95
C ASP A 216 -4.11 -3.47 -3.12
N VAL A 217 -4.71 -2.72 -2.21
CA VAL A 217 -5.68 -3.15 -1.21
C VAL A 217 -6.69 -2.02 -0.94
N CYS A 218 -7.83 -2.35 -0.34
CA CYS A 218 -8.89 -1.39 -0.04
C CYS A 218 -8.50 -0.41 1.08
N LEU A 219 -9.00 0.86 1.01
CA LEU A 219 -9.08 1.84 2.10
C LEU A 219 -7.73 2.27 2.72
N MET A 220 -6.59 1.90 2.13
CA MET A 220 -5.26 2.27 2.67
C MET A 220 -4.86 3.72 2.39
N GLY A 221 -5.62 4.48 1.62
CA GLY A 221 -5.46 5.93 1.53
C GLY A 221 -5.94 6.67 2.79
N CYS A 222 -5.89 6.02 3.95
CA CYS A 222 -6.19 6.59 5.26
C CYS A 222 -4.90 7.15 5.90
N ILE A 223 -5.00 8.37 6.43
CA ILE A 223 -3.82 9.05 6.98
C ILE A 223 -3.24 8.32 8.20
N GLU A 224 -4.07 7.65 8.98
CA GLU A 224 -3.68 6.85 10.13
C GLU A 224 -2.66 5.78 9.72
N GLY A 225 -3.01 4.96 8.72
CA GLY A 225 -2.15 3.89 8.25
C GLY A 225 -0.91 4.41 7.50
N LEU A 226 -1.07 5.45 6.67
CA LEU A 226 0.06 6.03 5.94
C LEU A 226 1.06 6.71 6.88
N TYR A 227 0.60 7.27 8.00
CA TYR A 227 1.49 7.89 8.98
C TYR A 227 2.35 6.86 9.74
N GLU A 228 1.80 5.69 10.07
CA GLU A 228 2.58 4.58 10.63
C GLU A 228 3.68 4.13 9.65
N MET A 229 3.37 4.12 8.35
CA MET A 229 4.29 3.70 7.30
C MET A 229 5.28 4.78 6.81
N ARG A 230 5.27 6.00 7.38
CA ARG A 230 6.00 7.19 6.90
C ARG A 230 7.51 7.04 6.75
N ASN A 231 8.13 6.14 7.52
CA ASN A 231 9.58 5.91 7.48
C ASN A 231 9.96 4.70 6.61
N LYS A 232 8.99 3.98 6.03
CA LYS A 232 9.24 2.70 5.35
C LYS A 232 9.57 2.85 3.88
N ALA A 233 9.18 3.97 3.26
CA ALA A 233 9.50 4.26 1.86
C ALA A 233 9.58 5.78 1.61
N ASP A 234 10.14 6.19 0.46
CA ASP A 234 10.11 7.59 0.03
C ASP A 234 8.69 8.01 -0.40
N TYR A 235 7.92 7.08 -1.01
CA TYR A 235 6.56 7.32 -1.51
C TYR A 235 5.60 6.22 -1.10
N LEU A 236 4.36 6.61 -0.77
CA LEU A 236 3.27 5.70 -0.48
C LEU A 236 2.14 5.93 -1.49
N ILE A 237 1.63 4.84 -2.09
CA ILE A 237 0.55 4.90 -3.09
C ILE A 237 -0.63 4.08 -2.57
N ALA A 238 -1.80 4.69 -2.47
CA ALA A 238 -2.97 4.04 -1.91
C ALA A 238 -4.29 4.64 -2.39
N SER A 239 -5.37 3.90 -2.22
CA SER A 239 -6.74 4.32 -2.48
C SER A 239 -7.47 4.62 -1.18
N PRO A 240 -8.13 5.79 -1.01
CA PRO A 240 -9.00 6.05 0.13
C PRO A 240 -10.35 5.32 0.05
N THR A 241 -10.74 4.78 -1.12
CA THR A 241 -11.89 3.89 -1.27
C THR A 241 -11.46 2.43 -1.34
N GLU A 242 -12.43 1.53 -1.50
CA GLU A 242 -12.16 0.15 -1.87
C GLU A 242 -11.43 0.08 -3.23
N VAL A 243 -10.81 -1.06 -3.51
CA VAL A 243 -10.22 -1.41 -4.81
C VAL A 243 -11.04 -2.54 -5.41
N LEU A 244 -11.38 -2.44 -6.70
CA LEU A 244 -12.18 -3.45 -7.39
C LEU A 244 -11.44 -4.78 -7.49
N ALA A 245 -12.17 -5.90 -7.37
CA ALA A 245 -11.69 -7.27 -7.54
C ALA A 245 -12.64 -8.01 -8.50
N GLU A 246 -12.60 -7.62 -9.77
CA GLU A 246 -13.52 -8.06 -10.85
C GLU A 246 -12.70 -8.45 -12.10
N ALA A 247 -11.86 -9.50 -11.97
CA ALA A 247 -10.95 -9.95 -13.01
C ALA A 247 -11.63 -10.27 -14.35
N ASP A 248 -12.82 -10.85 -14.29
CA ASP A 248 -13.62 -11.21 -15.48
C ASP A 248 -13.96 -9.98 -16.35
N TYR A 249 -13.91 -8.78 -15.76
CA TYR A 249 -14.22 -7.52 -16.43
C TYR A 249 -12.99 -6.63 -16.65
N ASP A 250 -11.77 -7.15 -16.50
CA ASP A 250 -10.51 -6.38 -16.56
C ASP A 250 -10.45 -5.24 -15.53
N ALA A 251 -11.05 -5.46 -14.35
CA ALA A 251 -11.21 -4.47 -13.28
C ALA A 251 -10.84 -5.06 -11.91
N SER A 252 -9.59 -5.51 -11.76
CA SER A 252 -9.07 -6.06 -10.50
C SER A 252 -7.73 -5.42 -10.15
N GLY A 253 -7.71 -4.68 -9.03
CA GLY A 253 -6.51 -4.07 -8.46
C GLY A 253 -5.76 -3.17 -9.44
N ILE A 254 -4.43 -3.24 -9.39
CA ILE A 254 -3.56 -2.53 -10.32
C ILE A 254 -3.63 -3.18 -11.72
N PRO A 255 -3.94 -2.43 -12.79
CA PRO A 255 -3.84 -2.93 -14.16
C PRO A 255 -2.36 -3.05 -14.58
N TYR A 256 -1.66 -4.08 -14.05
CA TYR A 256 -0.20 -4.23 -14.17
C TYR A 256 0.29 -4.22 -15.61
N ALA A 257 -0.49 -4.68 -16.56
CA ALA A 257 -0.14 -4.58 -17.97
C ALA A 257 0.12 -3.13 -18.42
N LYS A 258 -0.48 -2.14 -17.77
CA LYS A 258 -0.35 -0.71 -18.07
C LYS A 258 0.56 0.01 -17.09
N VAL A 259 0.53 -0.35 -15.83
CA VAL A 259 1.16 0.34 -14.69
C VAL A 259 2.61 -0.12 -14.47
N LEU A 260 2.87 -1.43 -14.55
CA LEU A 260 4.17 -2.01 -14.21
C LEU A 260 5.38 -1.35 -14.89
N PRO A 261 5.32 -0.93 -16.19
CA PRO A 261 6.44 -0.25 -16.82
C PRO A 261 6.91 1.03 -16.15
N TYR A 262 6.04 1.68 -15.38
CA TYR A 262 6.34 2.92 -14.65
C TYR A 262 6.86 2.68 -13.23
N LEU A 263 6.78 1.45 -12.71
CA LEU A 263 7.19 1.12 -11.34
C LEU A 263 8.72 0.96 -11.16
N PHE A 264 9.50 1.23 -12.20
CA PHE A 264 10.95 1.11 -12.19
C PHE A 264 11.67 2.44 -12.40
N GLY A 265 10.97 3.55 -12.17
CA GLY A 265 11.48 4.89 -12.36
C GLY A 265 11.49 5.75 -11.10
N GLY A 266 11.58 7.08 -11.26
CA GLY A 266 11.49 8.04 -10.18
C GLY A 266 10.05 8.47 -9.87
N VAL A 267 9.88 9.56 -9.12
CA VAL A 267 8.56 10.07 -8.72
C VAL A 267 7.69 10.45 -9.92
N GLU A 268 8.28 10.98 -10.99
CA GLU A 268 7.53 11.30 -12.20
C GLU A 268 6.95 10.04 -12.88
N ASP A 269 7.67 8.92 -12.82
CA ASP A 269 7.16 7.65 -13.32
C ASP A 269 6.09 7.06 -12.40
N LEU A 270 6.24 7.19 -11.07
CA LEU A 270 5.18 6.80 -10.11
C LEU A 270 3.91 7.63 -10.32
N GLU A 271 4.03 8.93 -10.64
CA GLU A 271 2.88 9.75 -11.03
C GLU A 271 2.22 9.21 -12.31
N GLN A 272 3.02 8.85 -13.33
CA GLN A 272 2.49 8.22 -14.56
C GLN A 272 1.85 6.85 -14.29
N ALA A 273 2.36 6.09 -13.33
CA ALA A 273 1.74 4.85 -12.86
C ALA A 273 0.33 5.12 -12.29
N CYS A 274 0.19 6.14 -11.45
CA CYS A 274 -1.12 6.57 -10.92
C CYS A 274 -2.05 7.09 -12.03
N VAL A 275 -1.53 7.85 -13.00
CA VAL A 275 -2.29 8.30 -14.18
C VAL A 275 -2.78 7.10 -15.00
N ALA A 276 -1.94 6.07 -15.21
CA ALA A 276 -2.30 4.86 -15.95
C ALA A 276 -3.37 4.04 -15.20
N TYR A 277 -3.25 3.93 -13.87
CA TYR A 277 -4.25 3.30 -13.01
C TYR A 277 -5.61 4.00 -13.14
N TYR A 278 -5.66 5.30 -12.85
CA TYR A 278 -6.89 6.10 -12.96
C TYR A 278 -7.48 6.06 -14.37
N GLY A 279 -6.64 6.23 -15.40
CA GLY A 279 -7.07 6.23 -16.80
C GLY A 279 -7.69 4.90 -17.25
N HIS A 280 -7.19 3.77 -16.69
CA HIS A 280 -7.78 2.46 -16.94
C HIS A 280 -9.22 2.41 -16.47
N TYR A 281 -9.47 2.68 -15.19
CA TYR A 281 -10.81 2.64 -14.61
C TYR A 281 -11.74 3.72 -15.17
N ASN A 282 -11.24 4.94 -15.33
CA ASN A 282 -12.06 6.05 -15.86
C ASN A 282 -12.50 5.82 -17.32
N SER A 283 -11.83 4.94 -18.06
CA SER A 283 -12.21 4.55 -19.42
C SER A 283 -13.20 3.37 -19.51
N MET A 284 -13.55 2.76 -18.38
CA MET A 284 -14.50 1.66 -18.35
C MET A 284 -15.88 2.08 -18.86
N GLY A 285 -16.47 1.23 -19.68
CA GLY A 285 -17.79 1.50 -20.30
C GLY A 285 -18.99 1.27 -19.37
N HIS A 286 -18.75 0.64 -18.22
CA HIS A 286 -19.80 0.32 -17.25
C HIS A 286 -19.60 1.14 -15.97
N ASP A 287 -20.65 1.83 -15.50
CA ASP A 287 -20.54 2.81 -14.42
C ASP A 287 -20.04 2.19 -13.09
N ILE A 288 -20.37 0.94 -12.77
CA ILE A 288 -19.87 0.25 -11.57
C ILE A 288 -18.37 0.01 -11.68
N LEU A 289 -17.88 -0.39 -12.86
CA LEU A 289 -16.46 -0.67 -13.09
C LEU A 289 -15.64 0.62 -13.28
N ARG A 290 -16.29 1.73 -13.65
CA ARG A 290 -15.65 3.05 -13.73
C ARG A 290 -15.52 3.68 -12.34
N SER A 291 -14.79 2.98 -11.46
CA SER A 291 -14.70 3.28 -10.04
C SER A 291 -13.26 3.15 -9.57
N ALA A 292 -12.62 4.29 -9.29
CA ALA A 292 -11.27 4.32 -8.75
C ALA A 292 -10.98 5.62 -8.00
N THR A 293 -10.20 5.51 -6.95
CA THR A 293 -9.48 6.61 -6.33
C THR A 293 -8.01 6.20 -6.16
N ILE A 294 -7.12 7.17 -6.17
CA ILE A 294 -5.69 6.95 -5.98
C ILE A 294 -5.03 8.22 -5.45
N ALA A 295 -4.07 8.07 -4.57
CA ALA A 295 -3.17 9.12 -4.12
C ALA A 295 -1.72 8.63 -4.12
N LEU A 296 -0.80 9.48 -4.57
CA LEU A 296 0.65 9.36 -4.41
C LEU A 296 1.09 10.34 -3.33
N VAL A 297 1.68 9.83 -2.27
CA VAL A 297 2.04 10.56 -1.07
C VAL A 297 3.57 10.62 -0.93
N ASP A 298 4.13 11.81 -0.75
CA ASP A 298 5.53 11.99 -0.33
C ASP A 298 5.61 11.71 1.18
N ALA A 299 6.22 10.59 1.55
CA ALA A 299 6.28 10.14 2.92
C ALA A 299 7.10 11.09 3.82
N ALA A 300 8.09 11.80 3.26
CA ALA A 300 8.88 12.78 4.00
C ALA A 300 8.07 14.01 4.44
N GLU A 301 6.92 14.28 3.81
CA GLU A 301 6.04 15.39 4.14
C GLU A 301 4.94 15.01 5.18
N LEU A 302 4.80 13.73 5.54
CA LEU A 302 3.77 13.26 6.49
C LEU A 302 3.97 13.83 7.90
N GLY A 303 5.21 13.96 8.37
CA GLY A 303 5.48 14.63 9.66
C GLY A 303 5.09 16.11 9.67
N GLY A 304 5.25 16.79 8.52
CA GLY A 304 4.75 18.14 8.31
C GLY A 304 3.23 18.21 8.33
N LEU A 305 2.56 17.23 7.70
CA LEU A 305 1.10 17.14 7.68
C LEU A 305 0.53 16.86 9.07
N PHE A 306 1.17 15.98 9.86
CA PHE A 306 0.83 15.77 11.26
C PHE A 306 0.88 17.09 12.04
N THR A 307 1.98 17.83 11.91
CA THR A 307 2.16 19.09 12.61
C THR A 307 1.14 20.14 12.19
N ALA A 308 0.87 20.28 10.90
CA ALA A 308 -0.10 21.24 10.38
C ALA A 308 -1.53 20.88 10.82
N THR A 309 -1.88 19.59 10.84
CA THR A 309 -3.17 19.10 11.32
C THR A 309 -3.31 19.32 12.82
N ARG A 310 -2.28 19.00 13.60
CA ARG A 310 -2.25 19.25 15.03
C ARG A 310 -2.45 20.74 15.36
N ASN A 311 -1.80 21.63 14.64
CA ASN A 311 -1.93 23.09 14.87
C ASN A 311 -3.37 23.59 14.74
N VAL A 312 -4.22 22.93 13.94
CA VAL A 312 -5.62 23.31 13.75
C VAL A 312 -6.61 22.48 14.60
N LEU A 313 -6.26 21.24 14.97
CA LEU A 313 -7.13 20.33 15.71
C LEU A 313 -6.76 20.12 17.17
N GLN A 314 -5.60 20.59 17.63
CA GLN A 314 -5.19 20.50 19.05
C GLN A 314 -6.26 21.10 19.97
N GLY A 315 -6.68 20.35 20.99
CA GLY A 315 -7.71 20.75 21.92
C GLY A 315 -9.15 20.72 21.39
N ARG A 316 -9.36 20.28 20.14
CA ARG A 316 -10.69 20.19 19.49
C ARG A 316 -11.28 18.77 19.47
N LEU A 317 -10.75 17.85 20.28
CA LEU A 317 -11.29 16.49 20.34
C LEU A 317 -12.81 16.49 20.61
N HIS A 318 -13.29 17.39 21.48
CA HIS A 318 -14.73 17.49 21.78
C HIS A 318 -15.54 17.92 20.54
N ASP A 319 -15.02 18.81 19.71
CA ASP A 319 -15.68 19.26 18.47
C ASP A 319 -15.74 18.08 17.47
N MET A 320 -14.64 17.30 17.37
CA MET A 320 -14.59 16.09 16.54
C MET A 320 -15.58 15.01 17.04
N GLU A 321 -15.67 14.80 18.34
CA GLU A 321 -16.59 13.83 18.94
C GLU A 321 -18.08 14.14 18.69
N ALA A 322 -18.41 15.41 18.45
CA ALA A 322 -19.75 15.90 18.18
C ALA A 322 -20.02 16.19 16.70
N LEU A 323 -19.06 15.97 15.82
CA LEU A 323 -19.15 16.34 14.41
C LEU A 323 -20.30 15.62 13.70
N ASP A 324 -21.08 16.37 12.92
CA ASP A 324 -22.05 15.78 11.99
C ASP A 324 -21.32 15.30 10.73
N THR A 325 -21.08 14.00 10.66
CA THR A 325 -20.38 13.36 9.54
C THR A 325 -21.23 13.23 8.28
N SER A 326 -22.51 13.56 8.30
CA SER A 326 -23.40 13.48 7.14
C SER A 326 -23.06 14.52 6.04
N VAL A 327 -22.31 15.56 6.40
CA VAL A 327 -21.88 16.62 5.48
C VAL A 327 -20.52 16.37 4.86
N LEU A 328 -19.79 15.34 5.32
CA LEU A 328 -18.45 15.01 4.87
C LEU A 328 -18.47 14.06 3.67
N GLN A 329 -17.48 14.18 2.78
CA GLN A 329 -17.20 13.17 1.78
C GLN A 329 -16.78 11.88 2.46
N ALA A 330 -17.57 10.81 2.26
CA ALA A 330 -17.30 9.47 2.77
C ALA A 330 -16.68 8.61 1.66
N TYR A 331 -15.88 7.61 2.05
CA TYR A 331 -15.15 6.74 1.12
C TYR A 331 -15.46 5.24 1.23
N HIS A 332 -16.19 4.83 2.24
CA HIS A 332 -16.56 3.43 2.43
C HIS A 332 -18.00 3.18 1.98
N THR A 333 -18.22 2.07 1.28
CA THR A 333 -19.51 1.80 0.61
C THR A 333 -20.42 0.81 1.33
N ASP A 334 -19.90 0.09 2.33
CA ASP A 334 -20.65 -0.93 3.04
C ASP A 334 -21.70 -0.36 4.01
N ASN A 335 -22.64 -1.21 4.44
CA ASN A 335 -23.70 -0.85 5.38
C ASN A 335 -23.23 -0.75 6.85
N VAL A 336 -21.94 -0.91 7.12
CA VAL A 336 -21.32 -0.64 8.42
C VAL A 336 -21.11 0.87 8.60
N PRO A 337 -21.06 1.38 9.84
CA PRO A 337 -20.81 2.79 10.07
C PRO A 337 -19.52 3.23 9.35
N ASN A 338 -19.64 4.30 8.57
CA ASN A 338 -18.49 4.84 7.86
C ASN A 338 -17.53 5.51 8.83
N VAL A 339 -16.25 5.20 8.71
CA VAL A 339 -15.16 5.76 9.53
C VAL A 339 -14.05 6.39 8.66
N PHE A 340 -14.22 6.37 7.33
CA PHE A 340 -13.29 6.92 6.35
C PHE A 340 -13.91 8.15 5.68
N PHE A 341 -13.52 9.34 6.13
CA PHE A 341 -14.01 10.61 5.60
C PHE A 341 -12.87 11.42 5.01
N ASP A 342 -13.14 12.27 4.02
CA ASP A 342 -12.11 13.11 3.44
C ASP A 342 -11.42 13.99 4.49
N MET A 343 -10.10 13.94 4.53
CA MET A 343 -9.30 14.66 5.52
C MET A 343 -9.44 16.18 5.39
N GLY A 344 -9.49 16.69 4.16
CA GLY A 344 -9.70 18.11 3.89
C GLY A 344 -11.07 18.60 4.38
N ASP A 345 -12.12 17.83 4.05
CA ASP A 345 -13.49 18.15 4.48
C ASP A 345 -13.61 18.19 6.01
N ILE A 346 -13.00 17.24 6.71
CA ILE A 346 -13.01 17.23 8.19
C ILE A 346 -12.41 18.52 8.72
N VAL A 347 -11.20 18.87 8.30
CA VAL A 347 -10.49 20.04 8.81
C VAL A 347 -11.26 21.31 8.48
N HIS A 348 -11.76 21.47 7.26
CA HIS A 348 -12.52 22.65 6.85
C HIS A 348 -13.87 22.77 7.57
N THR A 349 -14.48 21.64 7.96
CA THR A 349 -15.76 21.65 8.70
C THR A 349 -15.58 22.00 10.19
N VAL A 350 -14.51 21.48 10.81
CA VAL A 350 -14.26 21.68 12.26
C VAL A 350 -13.59 23.02 12.54
N VAL A 351 -12.78 23.50 11.62
CA VAL A 351 -11.98 24.73 11.83
C VAL A 351 -12.70 25.95 11.27
N GLU A 352 -13.33 26.73 12.14
CA GLU A 352 -13.84 28.05 11.79
C GLU A 352 -12.63 29.01 11.64
N GLY A 353 -12.18 29.30 10.41
CA GLY A 353 -11.10 30.23 10.16
C GLY A 353 -10.14 29.81 9.05
N ARG A 354 -8.85 30.18 9.21
CA ARG A 354 -7.85 29.95 8.17
C ARG A 354 -7.19 28.59 8.31
N THR A 355 -7.21 27.83 7.24
CA THR A 355 -6.56 26.52 7.09
C THR A 355 -5.39 26.55 6.12
N ASP A 356 -4.93 27.75 5.72
CA ASP A 356 -3.93 27.94 4.64
C ASP A 356 -2.65 27.12 4.83
N GLU A 357 -2.15 26.99 6.09
CA GLU A 357 -0.93 26.22 6.39
C GLU A 357 -1.20 24.72 6.23
N PHE A 358 -2.34 24.24 6.75
CA PHE A 358 -2.79 22.86 6.55
C PHE A 358 -2.95 22.55 5.07
N ASP A 359 -3.68 23.38 4.34
CA ASP A 359 -3.91 23.19 2.90
C ASP A 359 -2.63 23.20 2.08
N ALA A 360 -1.68 24.09 2.44
CA ALA A 360 -0.39 24.12 1.79
C ALA A 360 0.44 22.87 2.07
N GLN A 361 0.37 22.34 3.30
CA GLN A 361 1.06 21.11 3.66
C GLN A 361 0.41 19.90 3.01
N LEU A 362 -0.91 19.79 3.03
CA LEU A 362 -1.64 18.71 2.36
C LEU A 362 -1.27 18.61 0.87
N ARG A 363 -1.19 19.77 0.16
CA ARG A 363 -0.73 19.82 -1.24
C ARG A 363 0.74 19.42 -1.46
N ARG A 364 1.62 19.57 -0.45
CA ARG A 364 3.00 19.06 -0.52
C ARG A 364 3.05 17.57 -0.29
N THR A 365 2.24 17.09 0.62
CA THR A 365 2.18 15.67 1.01
C THR A 365 1.56 14.82 -0.09
N VAL A 366 0.41 15.24 -0.64
CA VAL A 366 -0.28 14.52 -1.72
C VAL A 366 0.18 15.09 -3.06
N VAL A 367 1.18 14.45 -3.67
CA VAL A 367 1.82 14.93 -4.91
C VAL A 367 0.99 14.63 -6.16
N TYR A 368 0.20 13.57 -6.11
CA TYR A 368 -0.81 13.25 -7.14
C TYR A 368 -2.04 12.66 -6.50
N LYS A 369 -3.20 12.97 -7.04
CA LYS A 369 -4.48 12.33 -6.67
C LYS A 369 -5.45 12.35 -7.83
N ALA A 370 -6.28 11.31 -7.92
CA ALA A 370 -7.38 11.24 -8.87
C ALA A 370 -8.53 10.40 -8.32
N ALA A 371 -9.75 10.76 -8.69
CA ALA A 371 -10.96 10.03 -8.36
C ALA A 371 -11.93 10.03 -9.55
N THR A 372 -12.61 8.92 -9.78
CA THR A 372 -13.78 8.92 -10.65
C THR A 372 -14.94 9.65 -9.98
N PRO A 373 -15.83 10.35 -10.72
CA PRO A 373 -16.93 11.11 -10.11
C PRO A 373 -17.93 10.27 -9.33
N GLN A 374 -17.98 8.97 -9.61
CA GLN A 374 -18.82 7.98 -8.96
C GLN A 374 -17.93 6.78 -8.55
N PHE A 375 -18.27 6.13 -7.45
CA PHE A 375 -17.66 4.88 -7.04
C PHE A 375 -18.75 3.82 -6.83
N ILE A 376 -18.69 2.71 -7.59
CA ILE A 376 -19.60 1.54 -7.62
C ILE A 376 -21.10 1.90 -7.58
N ASN A 377 -21.50 3.06 -8.12
CA ASN A 377 -22.86 3.63 -8.07
C ASN A 377 -23.41 3.82 -6.63
N LYS A 378 -22.57 3.81 -5.61
CA LYS A 378 -22.95 4.03 -4.22
C LYS A 378 -22.47 5.38 -3.67
N LEU A 379 -21.30 5.83 -4.12
CA LEU A 379 -20.72 7.10 -3.67
C LEU A 379 -20.60 8.07 -4.86
N SER A 380 -20.98 9.32 -4.63
CA SER A 380 -20.54 10.44 -5.46
C SER A 380 -19.28 11.02 -4.84
N ILE A 381 -18.21 11.17 -5.62
CA ILE A 381 -16.96 11.76 -5.15
C ILE A 381 -16.83 13.17 -5.71
N SER A 382 -16.84 14.15 -4.81
CA SER A 382 -16.65 15.55 -5.16
C SER A 382 -15.21 15.79 -5.62
N GLN A 383 -15.03 16.18 -6.86
CA GLN A 383 -13.70 16.50 -7.40
C GLN A 383 -13.08 17.73 -6.76
N GLU A 384 -13.89 18.62 -6.19
CA GLU A 384 -13.46 19.83 -5.48
C GLU A 384 -12.96 19.50 -4.08
N HIS A 385 -13.65 18.62 -3.38
CA HIS A 385 -13.38 18.25 -1.99
C HIS A 385 -12.37 17.11 -1.87
N PHE A 386 -12.21 16.28 -2.91
CA PHE A 386 -11.31 15.14 -2.87
C PHE A 386 -9.87 15.54 -2.48
N SER A 387 -9.48 15.28 -1.24
CA SER A 387 -8.13 15.56 -0.74
C SER A 387 -7.11 14.49 -1.14
N GLY A 388 -7.57 13.29 -1.46
CA GLY A 388 -6.75 12.10 -1.75
C GLY A 388 -6.49 11.23 -0.53
N LEU A 389 -6.84 11.70 0.67
CA LEU A 389 -6.67 11.00 1.93
C LEU A 389 -7.99 10.94 2.71
N SER A 390 -8.23 9.82 3.38
CA SER A 390 -9.25 9.75 4.42
C SER A 390 -8.66 9.93 5.81
N MET A 391 -9.50 10.32 6.76
CA MET A 391 -9.18 10.45 8.18
C MET A 391 -10.37 9.98 9.04
N TYR A 392 -10.07 9.44 10.21
CA TYR A 392 -11.06 9.02 11.20
C TYR A 392 -11.67 10.21 11.96
N VAL A 393 -12.96 10.14 12.22
CA VAL A 393 -13.66 11.05 13.13
C VAL A 393 -14.03 10.29 14.41
N PRO A 394 -13.37 10.56 15.55
CA PRO A 394 -13.58 9.80 16.79
C PRO A 394 -14.88 10.22 17.50
N LEU A 395 -16.02 9.91 16.88
CA LEU A 395 -17.35 10.30 17.42
C LEU A 395 -17.59 9.74 18.80
N SER A 396 -18.23 10.53 19.68
CA SER A 396 -18.52 10.13 21.06
C SER A 396 -19.35 8.84 21.17
N ARG A 397 -20.18 8.55 20.16
CA ARG A 397 -20.98 7.31 20.08
C ARG A 397 -20.13 6.05 19.86
N TRP A 398 -18.86 6.21 19.42
CA TRP A 398 -17.91 5.11 19.20
C TRP A 398 -17.04 4.81 20.44
N LYS A 399 -17.12 5.62 21.51
CA LYS A 399 -16.40 5.36 22.76
C LYS A 399 -16.79 4.00 23.32
N GLY A 400 -15.78 3.15 23.51
CA GLY A 400 -15.95 1.76 23.95
C GLY A 400 -15.94 0.72 22.84
N ASN A 401 -15.93 1.13 21.57
CA ASN A 401 -15.71 0.22 20.45
C ASN A 401 -14.21 -0.07 20.28
N CYS A 402 -13.90 -1.17 19.58
CA CYS A 402 -12.52 -1.59 19.36
C CYS A 402 -11.72 -0.57 18.55
N GLU A 403 -12.29 0.00 17.47
CA GLU A 403 -11.62 0.99 16.62
C GLU A 403 -11.28 2.27 17.38
N TYR A 404 -12.17 2.76 18.22
CA TYR A 404 -11.91 3.96 19.04
C TYR A 404 -10.73 3.72 20.00
N SER A 405 -10.73 2.56 20.67
CA SER A 405 -9.66 2.19 21.60
C SER A 405 -8.34 1.97 20.86
N TYR A 406 -8.35 1.31 19.72
CA TYR A 406 -7.17 1.04 18.91
C TYR A 406 -6.56 2.35 18.37
N TYR A 407 -7.39 3.25 17.83
CA TYR A 407 -6.96 4.57 17.35
C TYR A 407 -6.15 5.35 18.39
N PHE A 408 -6.66 5.45 19.63
CA PHE A 408 -6.00 6.23 20.68
C PHE A 408 -4.85 5.51 21.39
N ASN A 409 -4.80 4.17 21.37
CA ASN A 409 -3.79 3.42 22.10
C ASN A 409 -2.64 2.92 21.23
N ASN A 410 -2.87 2.73 19.93
CA ASN A 410 -1.90 2.10 19.03
C ASN A 410 -1.39 3.04 17.93
N LEU A 411 -2.20 4.00 17.45
CA LEU A 411 -1.82 4.80 16.29
C LEU A 411 -1.26 6.17 16.70
N GLU A 412 -0.07 6.47 16.18
CA GLU A 412 0.61 7.74 16.45
C GLU A 412 -0.16 8.97 15.94
N TRP A 413 -0.96 8.79 14.87
CA TRP A 413 -1.76 9.88 14.31
C TRP A 413 -2.75 10.47 15.32
N SER A 414 -3.21 9.70 16.32
CA SER A 414 -4.12 10.20 17.38
C SER A 414 -3.55 11.38 18.18
N GLY A 415 -2.23 11.54 18.22
CA GLY A 415 -1.53 12.65 18.88
C GLY A 415 -1.84 14.04 18.30
N ILE A 416 -2.58 14.16 17.20
CA ILE A 416 -3.02 15.46 16.64
C ILE A 416 -3.94 16.24 17.59
N TYR A 417 -4.55 15.59 18.59
CA TYR A 417 -5.44 16.21 19.57
C TYR A 417 -4.74 16.67 20.85
N GLU A 418 -3.47 16.30 21.09
CA GLU A 418 -2.68 16.58 22.29
C GLU A 418 -2.05 17.99 22.36
#